data_dbed5a8408096d8b4e45157cba53d163
#
_entry.id   dbed5a8408096d8b4e45157cba53d163
#
_cell.length_a   1.000
_cell.length_b   1.000
_cell.length_c   1.000
_cell.angle_alpha   90.00
_cell.angle_beta   90.00
_cell.angle_gamma   90.00
#
_symmetry.space_group_name_H-M   'P 1'
#
loop_
_entity.id
_entity.type
_entity.pdbx_description
1 polymer ?
#
loop_
_entity_poly.entity_id
_entity_poly.type
_entity_poly.pdbx_seq_one_letter_code
_entity_poly.pdbx_strand_id
1 'polypeptide(L)'
;MIWEGVFALGKILLAFGCMLTGMRLKLGIGASIFAGGLVLALLFGMGPLTWVGVAAKASVGWQCVSLALIVVLILMLSHVLERTGQSLKLMDALAGFLPSRRLRLIFFPVLIGLLPMPGGAAFSAPMVRQTGEPLGISQDEMALVNYWFRHVWELSWPLYPGIIMTAGLLNLPLSTVILSTGLGSVVFFGLGWWFILRPMGPRLAALDAQAGLAGQNGGAGEAPKRDLRLAFRLGLPMIIAIVGSLVLEAAVSAMFPDASFELGIMGALLAAIVCVFAQNKAGMSFLWQSLMQKELRQTLVMVAAIFAFNAVMDEAGVVRELVKLGGGAALLTAAVFVPALVGMVAGVTMAFVGAAFPLMLGLLDQLGMQHQAMAWAMLALVSGFAGVMASPLHICLVMTCQYFGVDMPRFWRQVMPACLGLLVFGGGWFFVLRSL
;
A
#
# COMPACT_ATOMS: atom_id res chain seq x y z
N MET A 1 10.94 32.67 -19.19
CA MET A 1 11.24 31.62 -18.19
C MET A 1 10.04 31.28 -17.32
N ILE A 2 9.49 32.18 -16.49
CA ILE A 2 8.34 31.82 -15.60
C ILE A 2 7.10 31.40 -16.41
N TRP A 3 6.76 32.07 -17.49
CA TRP A 3 5.62 31.72 -18.34
C TRP A 3 5.75 30.34 -19.01
N GLU A 4 6.94 29.95 -19.43
CA GLU A 4 7.21 28.63 -19.99
C GLU A 4 6.92 27.52 -18.94
N GLY A 5 7.38 27.75 -17.71
CA GLY A 5 7.08 26.83 -16.61
C GLY A 5 5.58 26.77 -16.28
N VAL A 6 4.85 27.91 -16.31
CA VAL A 6 3.38 27.93 -16.14
C VAL A 6 2.68 27.11 -17.23
N PHE A 7 3.11 27.25 -18.50
CA PHE A 7 2.60 26.46 -19.61
C PHE A 7 2.92 24.96 -19.44
N ALA A 8 4.14 24.63 -18.98
CA ALA A 8 4.52 23.24 -18.71
C ALA A 8 3.65 22.64 -17.60
N LEU A 9 3.41 23.39 -16.52
CA LEU A 9 2.50 22.96 -15.46
C LEU A 9 1.08 22.73 -15.99
N GLY A 10 0.56 23.63 -16.82
CA GLY A 10 -0.75 23.48 -17.47
C GLY A 10 -0.86 22.21 -18.30
N LYS A 11 0.17 21.90 -19.11
CA LYS A 11 0.26 20.65 -19.90
C LYS A 11 0.24 19.39 -19.00
N ILE A 12 1.01 19.42 -17.90
CA ILE A 12 1.07 18.32 -16.96
C ILE A 12 -0.26 18.13 -16.26
N LEU A 13 -0.89 19.20 -15.78
CA LEU A 13 -2.22 19.12 -15.15
C LEU A 13 -3.27 18.59 -16.11
N LEU A 14 -3.19 18.93 -17.42
CA LEU A 14 -4.07 18.38 -18.44
C LEU A 14 -3.85 16.87 -18.64
N ALA A 15 -2.59 16.43 -18.72
CA ALA A 15 -2.27 15.01 -18.82
C ALA A 15 -2.74 14.20 -17.58
N PHE A 16 -2.51 14.74 -16.38
CA PHE A 16 -3.04 14.18 -15.14
C PHE A 16 -4.57 14.19 -15.09
N GLY A 17 -5.21 15.27 -15.55
CA GLY A 17 -6.65 15.36 -15.68
C GLY A 17 -7.24 14.28 -16.61
N CYS A 18 -6.58 14.01 -17.75
CA CYS A 18 -6.93 12.91 -18.63
C CYS A 18 -6.78 11.55 -17.93
N MET A 19 -5.68 11.33 -17.24
CA MET A 19 -5.43 10.11 -16.46
C MET A 19 -6.51 9.90 -15.39
N LEU A 20 -6.83 10.93 -14.61
CA LEU A 20 -7.86 10.87 -13.56
C LEU A 20 -9.26 10.65 -14.15
N THR A 21 -9.57 11.26 -15.30
CA THR A 21 -10.82 11.05 -16.02
C THR A 21 -10.94 9.61 -16.50
N GLY A 22 -9.88 9.04 -17.08
CA GLY A 22 -9.82 7.64 -17.48
C GLY A 22 -10.07 6.68 -16.31
N MET A 23 -9.49 6.95 -15.15
CA MET A 23 -9.73 6.18 -13.92
C MET A 23 -11.19 6.27 -13.48
N ARG A 24 -11.81 7.45 -13.51
CA ARG A 24 -13.24 7.66 -13.21
C ARG A 24 -14.17 6.94 -14.19
N LEU A 25 -13.80 6.90 -15.46
CA LEU A 25 -14.54 6.16 -16.51
C LEU A 25 -14.34 4.64 -16.44
N LYS A 26 -13.61 4.14 -15.43
CA LYS A 26 -13.33 2.72 -15.20
C LYS A 26 -12.58 2.02 -16.34
N LEU A 27 -11.77 2.76 -17.11
CA LEU A 27 -10.89 2.21 -18.14
C LEU A 27 -9.77 1.32 -17.58
N GLY A 28 -9.60 1.33 -16.27
CA GLY A 28 -8.50 0.69 -15.56
C GLY A 28 -7.30 1.64 -15.36
N ILE A 29 -6.58 1.45 -14.24
CA ILE A 29 -5.49 2.35 -13.84
C ILE A 29 -4.37 2.36 -14.89
N GLY A 30 -3.92 1.19 -15.34
CA GLY A 30 -2.84 1.09 -16.34
C GLY A 30 -3.20 1.78 -17.67
N ALA A 31 -4.39 1.53 -18.22
CA ALA A 31 -4.85 2.17 -19.44
C ALA A 31 -4.95 3.70 -19.29
N SER A 32 -5.40 4.17 -18.12
CA SER A 32 -5.49 5.60 -17.81
C SER A 32 -4.11 6.26 -17.73
N ILE A 33 -3.11 5.57 -17.16
CA ILE A 33 -1.72 6.05 -17.11
C ILE A 33 -1.11 6.08 -18.52
N PHE A 34 -1.33 5.06 -19.35
CA PHE A 34 -0.89 5.07 -20.76
C PHE A 34 -1.52 6.22 -21.54
N ALA A 35 -2.84 6.46 -21.39
CA ALA A 35 -3.52 7.57 -22.03
C ALA A 35 -2.96 8.93 -21.57
N GLY A 36 -2.76 9.11 -20.26
CA GLY A 36 -2.12 10.32 -19.72
C GLY A 36 -0.69 10.51 -20.24
N GLY A 37 0.09 9.44 -20.34
CA GLY A 37 1.44 9.46 -20.92
C GLY A 37 1.45 9.83 -22.42
N LEU A 38 0.48 9.35 -23.20
CA LEU A 38 0.31 9.74 -24.58
C LEU A 38 -0.05 11.24 -24.72
N VAL A 39 -1.01 11.70 -23.93
CA VAL A 39 -1.39 13.12 -23.90
C VAL A 39 -0.19 13.99 -23.51
N LEU A 40 0.57 13.59 -22.49
CA LEU A 40 1.79 14.27 -22.07
C LEU A 40 2.82 14.35 -23.20
N ALA A 41 3.11 13.23 -23.84
CA ALA A 41 4.03 13.14 -24.98
C ALA A 41 3.65 14.12 -26.10
N LEU A 42 2.39 14.11 -26.52
CA LEU A 42 1.88 15.00 -27.56
C LEU A 42 1.97 16.48 -27.19
N LEU A 43 1.64 16.83 -25.94
CA LEU A 43 1.70 18.20 -25.43
C LEU A 43 3.14 18.75 -25.36
N PHE A 44 4.13 17.87 -25.19
CA PHE A 44 5.56 18.22 -25.18
C PHE A 44 6.23 18.00 -26.56
N GLY A 45 5.46 17.72 -27.60
CA GLY A 45 5.95 17.65 -28.98
C GLY A 45 6.55 16.31 -29.39
N MET A 46 6.39 15.27 -28.57
CA MET A 46 6.80 13.90 -28.92
C MET A 46 5.81 13.26 -29.87
N GLY A 47 6.28 12.71 -31.00
CA GLY A 47 5.43 12.03 -31.95
C GLY A 47 4.88 10.68 -31.43
N PRO A 48 3.72 10.22 -31.95
CA PRO A 48 3.11 8.95 -31.48
C PRO A 48 4.02 7.72 -31.65
N LEU A 49 4.79 7.66 -32.74
CA LEU A 49 5.72 6.54 -32.98
C LEU A 49 6.89 6.54 -31.98
N THR A 50 7.43 7.71 -31.67
CA THR A 50 8.46 7.87 -30.65
C THR A 50 7.91 7.46 -29.28
N TRP A 51 6.69 7.90 -28.95
CA TRP A 51 6.01 7.49 -27.70
C TRP A 51 5.87 5.96 -27.61
N VAL A 52 5.42 5.28 -28.68
CA VAL A 52 5.32 3.81 -28.69
C VAL A 52 6.68 3.17 -28.47
N GLY A 53 7.71 3.65 -29.13
CA GLY A 53 9.07 3.13 -28.98
C GLY A 53 9.62 3.26 -27.56
N VAL A 54 9.49 4.46 -26.96
CA VAL A 54 9.91 4.75 -25.60
C VAL A 54 9.12 3.91 -24.59
N ALA A 55 7.80 3.88 -24.72
CA ALA A 55 6.91 3.11 -23.83
C ALA A 55 7.19 1.60 -23.91
N ALA A 56 7.36 1.04 -25.12
CA ALA A 56 7.68 -0.36 -25.31
C ALA A 56 9.03 -0.73 -24.69
N LYS A 57 10.08 0.05 -24.96
CA LYS A 57 11.42 -0.17 -24.40
C LYS A 57 11.39 -0.15 -22.85
N ALA A 58 10.70 0.81 -22.27
CA ALA A 58 10.58 0.91 -20.80
C ALA A 58 9.81 -0.26 -20.21
N SER A 59 8.76 -0.75 -20.89
CA SER A 59 7.93 -1.85 -20.41
C SER A 59 8.63 -3.22 -20.41
N VAL A 60 9.70 -3.39 -21.21
CA VAL A 60 10.50 -4.63 -21.25
C VAL A 60 11.85 -4.49 -20.54
N GLY A 61 12.16 -3.31 -20.00
CA GLY A 61 13.38 -3.06 -19.24
C GLY A 61 13.45 -3.92 -17.97
N TRP A 62 14.65 -4.28 -17.52
CA TRP A 62 14.86 -5.14 -16.35
C TRP A 62 14.11 -4.64 -15.11
N GLN A 63 14.14 -3.35 -14.82
CA GLN A 63 13.45 -2.76 -13.67
C GLN A 63 11.93 -2.95 -13.72
N CYS A 64 11.32 -2.85 -14.91
CA CYS A 64 9.90 -3.11 -15.08
C CYS A 64 9.59 -4.60 -14.90
N VAL A 65 10.38 -5.47 -15.53
CA VAL A 65 10.18 -6.92 -15.50
C VAL A 65 10.39 -7.49 -14.10
N SER A 66 11.45 -7.09 -13.39
CA SER A 66 11.73 -7.54 -12.03
C SER A 66 10.62 -7.14 -11.06
N LEU A 67 10.20 -5.88 -11.10
CA LEU A 67 9.10 -5.40 -10.27
C LEU A 67 7.77 -6.11 -10.61
N ALA A 68 7.48 -6.31 -11.89
CA ALA A 68 6.28 -7.03 -12.33
C ALA A 68 6.28 -8.47 -11.79
N LEU A 69 7.43 -9.17 -11.85
CA LEU A 69 7.57 -10.53 -11.31
C LEU A 69 7.39 -10.57 -9.80
N ILE A 70 7.97 -9.64 -9.05
CA ILE A 70 7.79 -9.55 -7.60
C ILE A 70 6.30 -9.35 -7.26
N VAL A 71 5.63 -8.43 -7.94
CA VAL A 71 4.20 -8.18 -7.72
C VAL A 71 3.35 -9.41 -8.06
N VAL A 72 3.66 -10.12 -9.14
CA VAL A 72 3.02 -11.40 -9.48
C VAL A 72 3.17 -12.42 -8.34
N LEU A 73 4.40 -12.59 -7.83
CA LEU A 73 4.68 -13.54 -6.76
C LEU A 73 3.96 -13.18 -5.46
N ILE A 74 3.89 -11.89 -5.10
CA ILE A 74 3.16 -11.43 -3.92
C ILE A 74 1.66 -11.70 -4.05
N LEU A 75 1.05 -11.33 -5.18
CA LEU A 75 -0.38 -11.57 -5.42
C LEU A 75 -0.68 -13.07 -5.45
N MET A 76 0.21 -13.86 -6.03
CA MET A 76 0.09 -15.32 -6.06
C MET A 76 0.18 -15.92 -4.65
N LEU A 77 1.15 -15.51 -3.82
CA LEU A 77 1.27 -15.91 -2.42
C LEU A 77 0.00 -15.56 -1.64
N SER A 78 -0.48 -14.32 -1.77
CA SER A 78 -1.70 -13.84 -1.11
C SER A 78 -2.91 -14.69 -1.50
N HIS A 79 -3.09 -14.94 -2.80
CA HIS A 79 -4.20 -15.74 -3.32
C HIS A 79 -4.17 -17.20 -2.84
N VAL A 80 -2.98 -17.82 -2.84
CA VAL A 80 -2.85 -19.22 -2.38
C VAL A 80 -3.12 -19.32 -0.88
N LEU A 81 -2.64 -18.38 -0.06
CA LEU A 81 -2.93 -18.31 1.39
C LEU A 81 -4.43 -18.16 1.66
N GLU A 82 -5.10 -17.35 0.86
CA GLU A 82 -6.55 -17.12 0.95
C GLU A 82 -7.34 -18.40 0.56
N ARG A 83 -7.05 -18.93 -0.63
CA ARG A 83 -7.78 -20.11 -1.18
C ARG A 83 -7.59 -21.37 -0.36
N THR A 84 -6.44 -21.57 0.26
CA THR A 84 -6.19 -22.70 1.16
C THR A 84 -6.86 -22.53 2.53
N GLY A 85 -7.42 -21.36 2.79
CA GLY A 85 -7.96 -20.98 4.10
C GLY A 85 -6.89 -20.90 5.20
N GLN A 86 -5.61 -20.92 4.82
CA GLN A 86 -4.49 -20.89 5.78
C GLN A 86 -4.47 -19.59 6.58
N SER A 87 -4.82 -18.47 5.95
CA SER A 87 -4.93 -17.17 6.62
C SER A 87 -5.96 -17.19 7.74
N LEU A 88 -7.16 -17.77 7.50
CA LEU A 88 -8.22 -17.89 8.49
C LEU A 88 -7.80 -18.81 9.65
N LYS A 89 -7.21 -19.97 9.35
CA LYS A 89 -6.70 -20.89 10.38
C LYS A 89 -5.60 -20.27 11.24
N LEU A 90 -4.72 -19.46 10.64
CA LEU A 90 -3.70 -18.72 11.37
C LEU A 90 -4.33 -17.70 12.33
N MET A 91 -5.36 -16.99 11.87
CA MET A 91 -6.10 -16.03 12.67
C MET A 91 -6.76 -16.68 13.88
N ASP A 92 -7.42 -17.82 13.68
CA ASP A 92 -8.04 -18.59 14.75
C ASP A 92 -7.01 -19.10 15.78
N ALA A 93 -5.86 -19.61 15.31
CA ALA A 93 -4.78 -20.06 16.17
C ALA A 93 -4.16 -18.92 17.02
N LEU A 94 -4.12 -17.70 16.50
CA LEU A 94 -3.58 -16.53 17.20
C LEU A 94 -4.61 -15.85 18.11
N ALA A 95 -5.90 -15.96 17.84
CA ALA A 95 -6.97 -15.29 18.60
C ALA A 95 -6.94 -15.64 20.11
N GLY A 96 -6.53 -16.85 20.46
CA GLY A 96 -6.41 -17.31 21.85
C GLY A 96 -5.31 -16.62 22.69
N PHE A 97 -4.39 -15.91 22.05
CA PHE A 97 -3.30 -15.21 22.73
C PHE A 97 -3.61 -13.76 23.10
N LEU A 98 -4.78 -13.24 22.72
CA LEU A 98 -5.13 -11.83 22.90
C LEU A 98 -5.77 -11.58 24.26
N PRO A 99 -5.10 -10.81 25.16
CA PRO A 99 -5.57 -10.62 26.53
C PRO A 99 -6.75 -9.65 26.66
N SER A 100 -6.87 -8.64 25.80
CA SER A 100 -7.87 -7.59 25.92
C SER A 100 -8.90 -7.61 24.79
N ARG A 101 -10.14 -7.18 25.07
CA ARG A 101 -11.22 -7.05 24.09
C ARG A 101 -10.89 -6.02 23.00
N ARG A 102 -10.18 -4.94 23.37
CA ARG A 102 -9.69 -3.94 22.40
C ARG A 102 -8.75 -4.56 21.37
N LEU A 103 -7.79 -5.37 21.85
CA LEU A 103 -6.86 -6.06 20.94
C LEU A 103 -7.58 -7.07 20.06
N ARG A 104 -8.56 -7.82 20.59
CA ARG A 104 -9.36 -8.76 19.77
C ARG A 104 -10.14 -8.03 18.69
N LEU A 105 -10.68 -6.84 18.96
CA LEU A 105 -11.45 -6.07 17.99
C LEU A 105 -10.62 -5.63 16.78
N ILE A 106 -9.36 -5.22 17.01
CA ILE A 106 -8.46 -4.76 15.94
C ILE A 106 -7.61 -5.87 15.33
N PHE A 107 -7.54 -7.02 15.98
CA PHE A 107 -6.64 -8.12 15.61
C PHE A 107 -6.85 -8.59 14.19
N PHE A 108 -8.10 -8.89 13.82
CA PHE A 108 -8.39 -9.42 12.50
C PHE A 108 -8.10 -8.41 11.38
N PRO A 109 -8.52 -7.13 11.46
CA PRO A 109 -8.12 -6.14 10.47
C PRO A 109 -6.61 -5.99 10.35
N VAL A 110 -5.88 -5.90 11.48
CA VAL A 110 -4.42 -5.77 11.47
C VAL A 110 -3.77 -6.99 10.82
N LEU A 111 -4.22 -8.21 11.13
CA LEU A 111 -3.64 -9.43 10.59
C LEU A 111 -3.95 -9.60 9.09
N ILE A 112 -5.19 -9.32 8.66
CA ILE A 112 -5.55 -9.33 7.23
C ILE A 112 -4.78 -8.24 6.49
N GLY A 113 -4.49 -7.12 7.16
CA GLY A 113 -3.63 -6.06 6.62
C GLY A 113 -2.22 -6.50 6.25
N LEU A 114 -1.70 -7.61 6.77
CA LEU A 114 -0.41 -8.18 6.34
C LEU A 114 -0.45 -8.73 4.89
N LEU A 115 -1.64 -9.01 4.37
CA LEU A 115 -1.82 -9.51 3.02
C LEU A 115 -2.23 -8.37 2.08
N PRO A 116 -1.43 -8.07 1.05
CA PRO A 116 -1.73 -7.01 0.09
C PRO A 116 -2.81 -7.44 -0.91
N MET A 117 -4.06 -7.56 -0.41
CA MET A 117 -5.21 -7.97 -1.22
C MET A 117 -6.22 -6.83 -1.41
N PRO A 118 -6.66 -6.55 -2.64
CA PRO A 118 -7.75 -5.61 -2.89
C PRO A 118 -9.03 -6.07 -2.18
N GLY A 119 -9.72 -5.14 -1.49
CA GLY A 119 -10.97 -5.46 -0.82
C GLY A 119 -10.85 -6.36 0.43
N GLY A 120 -9.65 -6.57 0.98
CA GLY A 120 -9.43 -7.36 2.21
C GLY A 120 -10.28 -6.91 3.41
N ALA A 121 -10.82 -5.69 3.37
CA ALA A 121 -11.78 -5.21 4.36
C ALA A 121 -13.09 -6.04 4.40
N ALA A 122 -13.47 -6.68 3.29
CA ALA A 122 -14.62 -7.58 3.26
C ALA A 122 -14.38 -8.86 4.05
N PHE A 123 -13.13 -9.32 4.14
CA PHE A 123 -12.76 -10.51 4.91
C PHE A 123 -12.67 -10.25 6.41
N SER A 124 -12.19 -9.06 6.82
CA SER A 124 -12.12 -8.69 8.24
C SER A 124 -13.45 -8.24 8.82
N ALA A 125 -14.35 -7.70 8.00
CA ALA A 125 -15.61 -7.14 8.47
C ALA A 125 -16.51 -8.13 9.24
N PRO A 126 -16.74 -9.39 8.79
CA PRO A 126 -17.50 -10.38 9.55
C PRO A 126 -16.89 -10.66 10.93
N MET A 127 -15.57 -10.70 11.01
CA MET A 127 -14.85 -11.00 12.26
C MET A 127 -14.89 -9.82 13.23
N VAL A 128 -14.79 -8.59 12.72
CA VAL A 128 -14.99 -7.37 13.53
C VAL A 128 -16.41 -7.33 14.05
N ARG A 129 -17.41 -7.68 13.22
CA ARG A 129 -18.82 -7.78 13.65
C ARG A 129 -19.01 -8.82 14.75
N GLN A 130 -18.51 -10.02 14.52
CA GLN A 130 -18.59 -11.12 15.48
C GLN A 130 -17.99 -10.80 16.85
N THR A 131 -16.91 -9.99 16.83
CA THR A 131 -16.24 -9.55 18.06
C THR A 131 -16.93 -8.33 18.68
N GLY A 132 -17.42 -7.40 17.87
CA GLY A 132 -17.94 -6.10 18.30
C GLY A 132 -19.40 -6.10 18.71
N GLU A 133 -20.28 -6.83 18.00
CA GLU A 133 -21.72 -6.88 18.34
C GLU A 133 -22.00 -7.35 19.78
N PRO A 134 -21.38 -8.44 20.28
CA PRO A 134 -21.57 -8.85 21.68
C PRO A 134 -21.06 -7.82 22.70
N LEU A 135 -20.21 -6.89 22.26
CA LEU A 135 -19.68 -5.79 23.09
C LEU A 135 -20.52 -4.51 22.97
N GLY A 136 -21.63 -4.53 22.24
CA GLY A 136 -22.46 -3.35 22.01
C GLY A 136 -21.75 -2.24 21.22
N ILE A 137 -20.74 -2.58 20.42
CA ILE A 137 -20.04 -1.63 19.54
C ILE A 137 -20.97 -1.27 18.37
N SER A 138 -21.10 0.01 18.08
CA SER A 138 -21.96 0.47 16.98
C SER A 138 -21.41 0.09 15.61
N GLN A 139 -22.28 0.07 14.58
CA GLN A 139 -21.88 -0.24 13.21
C GLN A 139 -20.84 0.76 12.69
N ASP A 140 -20.99 2.05 13.01
CA ASP A 140 -20.02 3.10 12.65
C ASP A 140 -18.64 2.82 13.25
N GLU A 141 -18.58 2.47 14.54
CA GLU A 141 -17.32 2.17 15.24
C GLU A 141 -16.67 0.90 14.70
N MET A 142 -17.44 -0.15 14.43
CA MET A 142 -16.92 -1.38 13.82
C MET A 142 -16.39 -1.12 12.41
N ALA A 143 -17.08 -0.28 11.65
CA ALA A 143 -16.61 0.14 10.32
C ALA A 143 -15.28 0.90 10.41
N LEU A 144 -15.14 1.85 11.34
CA LEU A 144 -13.88 2.59 11.57
C LEU A 144 -12.73 1.67 11.94
N VAL A 145 -12.96 0.74 12.85
CA VAL A 145 -11.98 -0.27 13.25
C VAL A 145 -11.56 -1.12 12.06
N ASN A 146 -12.52 -1.66 11.33
CA ASN A 146 -12.27 -2.51 10.17
C ASN A 146 -11.45 -1.79 9.10
N TYR A 147 -11.86 -0.56 8.77
CA TYR A 147 -11.21 0.23 7.73
C TYR A 147 -9.81 0.67 8.13
N TRP A 148 -9.67 1.34 9.29
CA TRP A 148 -8.40 1.94 9.68
C TRP A 148 -7.32 0.89 9.96
N PHE A 149 -7.60 -0.05 10.86
CA PHE A 149 -6.57 -0.98 11.34
C PHE A 149 -6.11 -1.99 10.28
N ARG A 150 -6.89 -2.20 9.22
CA ARG A 150 -6.45 -3.02 8.09
C ARG A 150 -5.29 -2.37 7.31
N HIS A 151 -5.15 -1.07 7.34
CA HIS A 151 -4.16 -0.33 6.55
C HIS A 151 -2.88 0.05 7.33
N VAL A 152 -2.71 -0.45 8.55
CA VAL A 152 -1.56 -0.13 9.42
C VAL A 152 -0.21 -0.45 8.76
N TRP A 153 -0.17 -1.46 7.92
CA TRP A 153 1.06 -1.96 7.32
C TRP A 153 1.43 -1.32 5.98
N GLU A 154 0.55 -0.53 5.38
CA GLU A 154 0.74 -0.04 4.01
C GLU A 154 1.95 0.88 3.82
N LEU A 155 2.43 1.51 4.88
CA LEU A 155 3.58 2.40 4.81
C LEU A 155 4.94 1.69 4.99
N SER A 156 4.98 0.45 5.49
CA SER A 156 6.26 -0.17 5.82
C SER A 156 6.36 -1.68 5.57
N TRP A 157 5.28 -2.33 5.15
CA TRP A 157 5.32 -3.78 5.02
C TRP A 157 6.01 -4.21 3.72
N PRO A 158 7.00 -5.12 3.79
CA PRO A 158 7.82 -5.51 2.64
C PRO A 158 7.05 -6.20 1.51
N LEU A 159 5.85 -6.68 1.76
CA LEU A 159 5.01 -7.31 0.73
C LEU A 159 4.05 -6.32 0.04
N TYR A 160 4.01 -5.06 0.47
CA TYR A 160 3.16 -4.07 -0.23
C TYR A 160 3.83 -3.58 -1.51
N PRO A 161 3.18 -3.75 -2.67
CA PRO A 161 3.75 -3.38 -3.95
C PRO A 161 4.18 -1.91 -4.05
N GLY A 162 3.48 -1.01 -3.35
CA GLY A 162 3.84 0.42 -3.28
C GLY A 162 5.20 0.66 -2.61
N ILE A 163 5.53 -0.09 -1.56
CA ILE A 163 6.82 0.00 -0.86
C ILE A 163 7.94 -0.56 -1.73
N ILE A 164 7.72 -1.72 -2.36
CA ILE A 164 8.68 -2.34 -3.26
C ILE A 164 8.95 -1.43 -4.46
N MET A 165 7.89 -0.85 -5.05
CA MET A 165 8.02 0.09 -6.16
C MET A 165 8.77 1.36 -5.75
N THR A 166 8.56 1.84 -4.53
CA THR A 166 9.33 2.96 -3.97
C THR A 166 10.81 2.62 -3.89
N ALA A 167 11.16 1.43 -3.39
CA ALA A 167 12.54 0.94 -3.32
C ALA A 167 13.18 0.86 -4.71
N GLY A 168 12.45 0.29 -5.69
CA GLY A 168 12.91 0.17 -7.08
C GLY A 168 13.11 1.52 -7.76
N LEU A 169 12.19 2.48 -7.59
CA LEU A 169 12.30 3.82 -8.17
C LEU A 169 13.42 4.65 -7.55
N LEU A 170 13.66 4.49 -6.24
CA LEU A 170 14.77 5.12 -5.53
C LEU A 170 16.12 4.43 -5.77
N ASN A 171 16.11 3.22 -6.34
CA ASN A 171 17.28 2.34 -6.44
C ASN A 171 17.96 2.12 -5.07
N LEU A 172 17.14 1.89 -4.03
CA LEU A 172 17.57 1.64 -2.66
C LEU A 172 17.15 0.25 -2.19
N PRO A 173 17.93 -0.36 -1.28
CA PRO A 173 17.53 -1.60 -0.63
C PRO A 173 16.15 -1.46 0.03
N LEU A 174 15.34 -2.53 -0.05
CA LEU A 174 14.01 -2.56 0.55
C LEU A 174 14.06 -2.32 2.06
N SER A 175 15.09 -2.86 2.72
CA SER A 175 15.37 -2.66 4.14
C SER A 175 15.52 -1.18 4.52
N THR A 176 16.23 -0.40 3.71
CA THR A 176 16.42 1.05 3.90
C THR A 176 15.09 1.78 3.83
N VAL A 177 14.26 1.46 2.84
CA VAL A 177 12.92 2.07 2.71
C VAL A 177 12.05 1.73 3.90
N ILE A 178 12.01 0.45 4.32
CA ILE A 178 11.21 -0.02 5.46
C ILE A 178 11.64 0.68 6.76
N LEU A 179 12.94 0.79 7.03
CA LEU A 179 13.44 1.47 8.22
C LEU A 179 13.04 2.95 8.25
N SER A 180 13.10 3.62 7.12
CA SER A 180 12.73 5.04 7.00
C SER A 180 11.21 5.27 7.11
N THR A 181 10.39 4.33 6.64
CA THR A 181 8.92 4.44 6.62
C THR A 181 8.25 3.75 7.80
N GLY A 182 8.96 2.89 8.54
CA GLY A 182 8.44 2.06 9.63
C GLY A 182 7.76 2.86 10.74
N LEU A 183 8.31 4.01 11.09
CA LEU A 183 7.70 4.93 12.04
C LEU A 183 6.30 5.40 11.58
N GLY A 184 6.08 5.51 10.26
CA GLY A 184 4.79 5.84 9.68
C GLY A 184 3.69 4.84 10.05
N SER A 185 3.98 3.54 10.03
CA SER A 185 3.04 2.50 10.48
C SER A 185 2.75 2.57 11.97
N VAL A 186 3.77 2.86 12.79
CA VAL A 186 3.60 3.04 14.24
C VAL A 186 2.70 4.23 14.53
N VAL A 187 2.94 5.36 13.87
CA VAL A 187 2.10 6.57 14.03
C VAL A 187 0.70 6.34 13.48
N PHE A 188 0.55 5.65 12.36
CA PHE A 188 -0.75 5.30 11.81
C PHE A 188 -1.57 4.45 12.79
N PHE A 189 -0.94 3.45 13.43
CA PHE A 189 -1.55 2.68 14.51
C PHE A 189 -1.93 3.59 15.70
N GLY A 190 -1.02 4.48 16.12
CA GLY A 190 -1.25 5.44 17.21
C GLY A 190 -2.42 6.39 16.94
N LEU A 191 -2.56 6.88 15.70
CA LEU A 191 -3.69 7.71 15.28
C LEU A 191 -5.02 6.92 15.37
N GLY A 192 -5.04 5.66 14.92
CA GLY A 192 -6.20 4.78 15.10
C GLY A 192 -6.53 4.52 16.54
N TRP A 193 -5.52 4.32 17.38
CA TRP A 193 -5.71 4.20 18.81
C TRP A 193 -6.33 5.47 19.40
N TRP A 194 -5.80 6.65 19.05
CA TRP A 194 -6.24 7.93 19.60
C TRP A 194 -7.63 8.34 19.15
N PHE A 195 -7.91 8.28 17.85
CA PHE A 195 -9.16 8.78 17.28
C PHE A 195 -10.29 7.75 17.28
N ILE A 196 -9.98 6.44 17.25
CA ILE A 196 -10.97 5.38 17.09
C ILE A 196 -11.14 4.56 18.39
N LEU A 197 -10.06 3.99 18.95
CA LEU A 197 -10.18 3.08 20.10
C LEU A 197 -10.30 3.78 21.44
N ARG A 198 -9.64 4.92 21.62
CA ARG A 198 -9.69 5.66 22.89
C ARG A 198 -11.12 6.11 23.26
N PRO A 199 -11.94 6.64 22.34
CA PRO A 199 -13.34 6.98 22.62
C PRO A 199 -14.20 5.80 23.08
N MET A 200 -13.92 4.59 22.61
CA MET A 200 -14.60 3.35 23.02
C MET A 200 -14.11 2.84 24.39
N GLY A 201 -12.99 3.37 24.87
CA GLY A 201 -12.27 2.88 26.04
C GLY A 201 -13.09 2.70 27.32
N PRO A 202 -13.84 3.71 27.78
CA PRO A 202 -14.63 3.61 29.00
C PRO A 202 -15.67 2.50 28.94
N ARG A 203 -16.36 2.35 27.79
CA ARG A 203 -17.37 1.30 27.58
C ARG A 203 -16.76 -0.10 27.57
N LEU A 204 -15.64 -0.29 26.86
CA LEU A 204 -14.95 -1.58 26.83
C LEU A 204 -14.38 -1.97 28.21
N ALA A 205 -13.91 -1.01 29.00
CA ALA A 205 -13.42 -1.25 30.35
C ALA A 205 -14.56 -1.65 31.31
N ALA A 206 -15.74 -1.02 31.19
CA ALA A 206 -16.92 -1.39 31.98
C ALA A 206 -17.36 -2.84 31.69
N LEU A 207 -17.34 -3.25 30.41
CA LEU A 207 -17.66 -4.61 29.99
C LEU A 207 -16.62 -5.64 30.49
N ASP A 208 -15.33 -5.27 30.53
CA ASP A 208 -14.29 -6.12 31.10
C ASP A 208 -14.47 -6.31 32.61
N ALA A 209 -14.85 -5.25 33.32
CA ALA A 209 -15.14 -5.32 34.75
C ALA A 209 -16.37 -6.22 35.04
N GLN A 210 -17.46 -6.08 34.26
CA GLN A 210 -18.65 -6.92 34.39
C GLN A 210 -18.36 -8.40 34.12
N ALA A 211 -17.55 -8.69 33.10
CA ALA A 211 -17.16 -10.06 32.78
C ALA A 211 -16.22 -10.68 33.83
N GLY A 212 -15.34 -9.89 34.43
CA GLY A 212 -14.53 -10.31 35.59
C GLY A 212 -15.39 -10.74 36.78
N LEU A 213 -16.47 -9.99 37.07
CA LEU A 213 -17.45 -10.34 38.10
C LEU A 213 -18.27 -11.59 37.72
N ALA A 214 -18.67 -11.76 36.44
CA ALA A 214 -19.42 -12.91 35.96
C ALA A 214 -18.56 -14.18 35.90
N GLY A 215 -17.26 -14.07 35.57
CA GLY A 215 -16.32 -15.19 35.54
C GLY A 215 -16.03 -15.82 36.90
N GLN A 216 -16.29 -15.09 38.01
CA GLN A 216 -16.26 -15.63 39.37
C GLN A 216 -17.49 -16.51 39.66
N ASN A 217 -18.57 -16.41 38.89
CA ASN A 217 -19.82 -17.14 39.06
C ASN A 217 -20.04 -18.32 38.06
N GLY A 218 -18.99 -18.83 37.46
CA GLY A 218 -19.04 -20.17 36.85
C GLY A 218 -19.57 -20.29 35.41
N GLY A 219 -19.33 -19.33 34.53
CA GLY A 219 -19.71 -19.37 33.11
C GLY A 219 -18.53 -19.13 32.16
N ALA A 220 -17.46 -19.92 32.29
CA ALA A 220 -16.35 -19.84 31.33
C ALA A 220 -16.72 -20.63 30.05
N GLY A 221 -17.18 -19.94 29.01
CA GLY A 221 -17.08 -20.47 27.65
C GLY A 221 -15.62 -20.86 27.38
N GLU A 222 -15.40 -22.00 26.76
CA GLU A 222 -14.03 -22.49 26.47
C GLU A 222 -13.18 -21.40 25.83
N ALA A 223 -12.15 -20.96 26.55
CA ALA A 223 -11.16 -20.05 26.00
C ALA A 223 -10.50 -20.73 24.77
N PRO A 224 -10.35 -20.03 23.63
CA PRO A 224 -9.74 -20.61 22.45
C PRO A 224 -8.38 -21.19 22.82
N LYS A 225 -8.15 -22.46 22.43
CA LYS A 225 -6.93 -23.19 22.76
C LYS A 225 -5.71 -22.46 22.19
N ARG A 226 -4.74 -22.19 23.05
CA ARG A 226 -3.45 -21.57 22.65
C ARG A 226 -2.57 -22.65 22.03
N ASP A 227 -2.43 -22.64 20.71
CA ASP A 227 -1.52 -23.53 19.99
C ASP A 227 -0.45 -22.71 19.22
N LEU A 228 0.62 -22.36 19.92
CA LEU A 228 1.73 -21.60 19.34
C LEU A 228 2.42 -22.40 18.21
N ARG A 229 2.48 -23.71 18.30
CA ARG A 229 3.10 -24.58 17.30
C ARG A 229 2.30 -24.54 15.99
N LEU A 230 0.98 -24.61 16.10
CA LEU A 230 0.08 -24.47 14.95
C LEU A 230 0.18 -23.06 14.33
N ALA A 231 0.13 -22.01 15.16
CA ALA A 231 0.28 -20.63 14.71
C ALA A 231 1.61 -20.40 13.97
N PHE A 232 2.73 -20.90 14.52
CA PHE A 232 4.04 -20.81 13.87
C PHE A 232 4.06 -21.57 12.53
N ARG A 233 3.54 -22.78 12.48
CA ARG A 233 3.48 -23.58 11.24
C ARG A 233 2.65 -22.87 10.16
N LEU A 234 1.48 -22.35 10.52
CA LEU A 234 0.60 -21.66 9.58
C LEU A 234 1.16 -20.29 9.14
N GLY A 235 1.89 -19.60 10.03
CA GLY A 235 2.56 -18.33 9.75
C GLY A 235 3.89 -18.45 9.00
N LEU A 236 4.46 -19.65 8.93
CA LEU A 236 5.79 -19.89 8.35
C LEU A 236 5.97 -19.34 6.93
N PRO A 237 5.03 -19.48 5.98
CA PRO A 237 5.17 -18.88 4.66
C PRO A 237 5.31 -17.36 4.70
N MET A 238 4.57 -16.68 5.59
CA MET A 238 4.70 -15.23 5.74
C MET A 238 6.04 -14.84 6.35
N ILE A 239 6.54 -15.61 7.31
CA ILE A 239 7.87 -15.42 7.91
C ILE A 239 8.94 -15.60 6.83
N ILE A 240 8.85 -16.64 6.01
CA ILE A 240 9.77 -16.87 4.88
C ILE A 240 9.72 -15.69 3.90
N ALA A 241 8.52 -15.23 3.52
CA ALA A 241 8.38 -14.11 2.60
C ALA A 241 9.00 -12.82 3.14
N ILE A 242 8.85 -12.52 4.43
CA ILE A 242 9.31 -11.26 5.03
C ILE A 242 10.77 -11.32 5.43
N VAL A 243 11.10 -12.24 6.33
CA VAL A 243 12.47 -12.38 6.84
C VAL A 243 13.39 -12.89 5.74
N GLY A 244 12.89 -13.84 4.93
CA GLY A 244 13.62 -14.36 3.78
C GLY A 244 13.93 -13.28 2.75
N SER A 245 13.00 -12.37 2.46
CA SER A 245 13.27 -11.24 1.53
C SER A 245 14.42 -10.38 2.02
N LEU A 246 14.41 -9.98 3.29
CA LEU A 246 15.47 -9.14 3.86
C LEU A 246 16.82 -9.87 3.94
N VAL A 247 16.80 -11.14 4.33
CA VAL A 247 18.03 -11.95 4.47
C VAL A 247 18.63 -12.27 3.09
N LEU A 248 17.80 -12.71 2.13
CA LEU A 248 18.28 -13.05 0.79
C LEU A 248 18.67 -11.81 -0.01
N GLU A 249 17.98 -10.68 0.16
CA GLU A 249 18.41 -9.40 -0.41
C GLU A 249 19.81 -9.03 0.07
N ALA A 250 20.05 -9.07 1.39
CA ALA A 250 21.36 -8.78 1.98
C ALA A 250 22.43 -9.79 1.53
N ALA A 251 22.08 -11.07 1.46
CA ALA A 251 23.00 -12.12 1.03
C ALA A 251 23.38 -11.98 -0.45
N VAL A 252 22.39 -11.75 -1.33
CA VAL A 252 22.64 -11.53 -2.77
C VAL A 252 23.51 -10.30 -2.98
N SER A 253 23.21 -9.19 -2.33
CA SER A 253 24.02 -7.96 -2.44
C SER A 253 25.45 -8.13 -1.94
N ALA A 254 25.67 -8.96 -0.89
CA ALA A 254 26.98 -9.21 -0.36
C ALA A 254 27.82 -10.20 -1.21
N MET A 255 27.18 -11.23 -1.78
CA MET A 255 27.85 -12.29 -2.53
C MET A 255 28.00 -11.93 -4.03
N PHE A 256 27.09 -11.16 -4.57
CA PHE A 256 27.00 -10.77 -5.97
C PHE A 256 26.72 -9.28 -6.09
N PRO A 257 27.72 -8.40 -5.91
CA PRO A 257 27.51 -6.94 -5.92
C PRO A 257 26.87 -6.39 -7.21
N ASP A 258 27.10 -7.06 -8.34
CA ASP A 258 26.54 -6.71 -9.64
C ASP A 258 25.12 -7.28 -9.87
N ALA A 259 24.64 -8.13 -8.98
CA ALA A 259 23.32 -8.72 -9.11
C ALA A 259 22.25 -7.80 -8.52
N SER A 260 21.11 -7.79 -9.19
CA SER A 260 19.96 -7.02 -8.75
C SER A 260 19.42 -7.55 -7.40
N PHE A 261 19.23 -6.66 -6.44
CA PHE A 261 18.71 -7.00 -5.09
C PHE A 261 17.32 -7.65 -5.15
N GLU A 262 16.54 -7.38 -6.20
CA GLU A 262 15.21 -7.97 -6.41
C GLU A 262 15.24 -9.51 -6.52
N LEU A 263 16.37 -10.10 -6.92
CA LEU A 263 16.52 -11.56 -7.01
C LEU A 263 16.35 -12.23 -5.64
N GLY A 264 16.86 -11.61 -4.57
CA GLY A 264 16.68 -12.09 -3.20
C GLY A 264 15.21 -12.09 -2.78
N ILE A 265 14.50 -11.03 -3.09
CA ILE A 265 13.06 -10.89 -2.81
C ILE A 265 12.26 -11.97 -3.58
N MET A 266 12.55 -12.15 -4.88
CA MET A 266 11.88 -13.17 -5.71
C MET A 266 12.13 -14.58 -5.16
N GLY A 267 13.37 -14.89 -4.75
CA GLY A 267 13.72 -16.17 -4.15
C GLY A 267 12.94 -16.46 -2.86
N ALA A 268 12.82 -15.48 -1.97
CA ALA A 268 12.05 -15.61 -0.74
C ALA A 268 10.55 -15.83 -1.00
N LEU A 269 9.97 -15.08 -1.93
CA LEU A 269 8.56 -15.22 -2.31
C LEU A 269 8.27 -16.59 -2.93
N LEU A 270 9.15 -17.09 -3.81
CA LEU A 270 9.05 -18.43 -4.37
C LEU A 270 9.13 -19.50 -3.27
N ALA A 271 10.07 -19.39 -2.34
CA ALA A 271 10.20 -20.29 -1.21
C ALA A 271 8.94 -20.28 -0.32
N ALA A 272 8.36 -19.10 -0.08
CA ALA A 272 7.11 -18.96 0.66
C ALA A 272 5.93 -19.64 -0.04
N ILE A 273 5.79 -19.47 -1.35
CA ILE A 273 4.77 -20.13 -2.16
C ILE A 273 4.94 -21.65 -2.09
N VAL A 274 6.16 -22.16 -2.30
CA VAL A 274 6.45 -23.59 -2.18
C VAL A 274 6.08 -24.13 -0.79
N CYS A 275 6.38 -23.35 0.26
CA CYS A 275 6.02 -23.70 1.63
C CYS A 275 4.49 -23.84 1.81
N VAL A 276 3.68 -22.91 1.28
CA VAL A 276 2.20 -23.01 1.32
C VAL A 276 1.73 -24.27 0.58
N PHE A 277 2.28 -24.53 -0.60
CA PHE A 277 1.93 -25.72 -1.40
C PHE A 277 2.25 -27.02 -0.66
N ALA A 278 3.43 -27.10 -0.05
CA ALA A 278 3.85 -28.26 0.73
C ALA A 278 2.94 -28.49 1.96
N GLN A 279 2.56 -27.41 2.65
CA GLN A 279 1.71 -27.48 3.84
C GLN A 279 0.27 -27.88 3.53
N ASN A 280 -0.28 -27.46 2.38
CA ASN A 280 -1.69 -27.67 2.03
C ASN A 280 -1.90 -28.76 0.96
N LYS A 281 -0.82 -29.41 0.47
CA LYS A 281 -0.87 -30.38 -0.64
C LYS A 281 -1.61 -29.80 -1.86
N ALA A 282 -1.44 -28.51 -2.12
CA ALA A 282 -2.11 -27.81 -3.20
C ALA A 282 -1.56 -28.27 -4.57
N GLY A 283 -2.44 -28.52 -5.53
CA GLY A 283 -2.06 -28.96 -6.87
C GLY A 283 -1.63 -27.79 -7.78
N MET A 284 -0.96 -28.11 -8.89
CA MET A 284 -0.50 -27.13 -9.90
C MET A 284 -1.66 -26.30 -10.49
N SER A 285 -2.89 -26.78 -10.45
CA SER A 285 -4.09 -26.05 -10.88
C SER A 285 -4.30 -24.72 -10.13
N PHE A 286 -3.87 -24.64 -8.86
CA PHE A 286 -3.91 -23.40 -8.09
C PHE A 286 -2.99 -22.31 -8.65
N LEU A 287 -1.79 -22.68 -9.11
CA LEU A 287 -0.86 -21.75 -9.77
C LEU A 287 -1.49 -21.17 -11.03
N TRP A 288 -2.04 -22.05 -11.88
CA TRP A 288 -2.66 -21.63 -13.12
C TRP A 288 -3.86 -20.69 -12.89
N GLN A 289 -4.72 -21.02 -11.93
CA GLN A 289 -5.85 -20.18 -11.56
C GLN A 289 -5.41 -18.80 -11.03
N SER A 290 -4.31 -18.76 -10.26
CA SER A 290 -3.75 -17.49 -9.75
C SER A 290 -3.21 -16.61 -10.88
N LEU A 291 -2.54 -17.21 -11.88
CA LEU A 291 -2.03 -16.49 -13.05
C LEU A 291 -3.14 -15.94 -13.96
N MET A 292 -4.31 -16.60 -13.99
CA MET A 292 -5.45 -16.19 -14.83
C MET A 292 -6.33 -15.11 -14.19
N GLN A 293 -6.00 -14.63 -12.99
CA GLN A 293 -6.78 -13.60 -12.31
C GLN A 293 -6.77 -12.26 -13.04
N LYS A 294 -7.92 -11.61 -13.07
CA LYS A 294 -8.09 -10.29 -13.67
C LYS A 294 -7.23 -9.24 -12.96
N GLU A 295 -7.15 -9.33 -11.64
CA GLU A 295 -6.39 -8.45 -10.77
C GLU A 295 -4.90 -8.47 -11.11
N LEU A 296 -4.35 -9.66 -11.34
CA LEU A 296 -2.95 -9.82 -11.71
C LEU A 296 -2.66 -9.15 -13.07
N ARG A 297 -3.49 -9.40 -14.08
CA ARG A 297 -3.32 -8.80 -15.41
C ARG A 297 -3.43 -7.27 -15.35
N GLN A 298 -4.39 -6.74 -14.60
CA GLN A 298 -4.55 -5.30 -14.42
C GLN A 298 -3.34 -4.68 -13.73
N THR A 299 -2.77 -5.37 -12.76
CA THR A 299 -1.57 -4.91 -12.05
C THR A 299 -0.34 -4.94 -12.94
N LEU A 300 -0.17 -5.96 -13.77
CA LEU A 300 0.93 -6.01 -14.75
C LEU A 300 0.85 -4.87 -15.76
N VAL A 301 -0.33 -4.61 -16.31
CA VAL A 301 -0.55 -3.47 -17.23
C VAL A 301 -0.27 -2.15 -16.52
N MET A 302 -0.64 -2.03 -15.25
CA MET A 302 -0.37 -0.83 -14.45
C MET A 302 1.13 -0.64 -14.23
N VAL A 303 1.88 -1.66 -13.87
CA VAL A 303 3.34 -1.59 -13.69
C VAL A 303 4.00 -1.15 -15.00
N ALA A 304 3.69 -1.80 -16.13
CA ALA A 304 4.22 -1.42 -17.44
C ALA A 304 3.90 0.04 -17.80
N ALA A 305 2.65 0.48 -17.53
CA ALA A 305 2.22 1.85 -17.79
C ALA A 305 2.98 2.89 -16.97
N ILE A 306 3.34 2.56 -15.72
CA ILE A 306 4.12 3.43 -14.84
C ILE A 306 5.53 3.63 -15.39
N PHE A 307 6.22 2.55 -15.77
CA PHE A 307 7.55 2.65 -16.35
C PHE A 307 7.55 3.37 -17.69
N ALA A 308 6.54 3.11 -18.53
CA ALA A 308 6.34 3.83 -19.78
C ALA A 308 6.12 5.33 -19.55
N PHE A 309 5.26 5.70 -18.59
CA PHE A 309 5.00 7.10 -18.24
C PHE A 309 6.26 7.82 -17.75
N ASN A 310 7.06 7.15 -16.91
CA ASN A 310 8.33 7.68 -16.43
C ASN A 310 9.29 7.96 -17.59
N ALA A 311 9.54 6.96 -18.44
CA ALA A 311 10.43 7.11 -19.59
C ALA A 311 9.95 8.21 -20.56
N VAL A 312 8.64 8.34 -20.75
CA VAL A 312 8.06 9.42 -21.57
C VAL A 312 8.30 10.79 -20.95
N MET A 313 8.17 10.94 -19.64
CA MET A 313 8.45 12.21 -18.95
C MET A 313 9.90 12.63 -19.11
N ASP A 314 10.83 11.69 -18.98
CA ASP A 314 12.26 11.95 -19.11
C ASP A 314 12.61 12.35 -20.55
N GLU A 315 12.17 11.57 -21.54
CA GLU A 315 12.45 11.81 -22.96
C GLU A 315 11.80 13.11 -23.47
N ALA A 316 10.58 13.43 -23.01
CA ALA A 316 9.89 14.67 -23.36
C ALA A 316 10.45 15.92 -22.64
N GLY A 317 11.40 15.74 -21.72
CA GLY A 317 12.03 16.85 -21.00
C GLY A 317 11.08 17.60 -20.06
N VAL A 318 10.02 16.96 -19.61
CA VAL A 318 8.96 17.56 -18.78
C VAL A 318 9.53 18.21 -17.52
N VAL A 319 10.45 17.53 -16.87
CA VAL A 319 11.08 17.98 -15.62
C VAL A 319 11.88 19.24 -15.82
N ARG A 320 12.63 19.35 -16.92
CA ARG A 320 13.45 20.57 -17.26
C ARG A 320 12.57 21.80 -17.41
N GLU A 321 11.39 21.64 -17.98
CA GLU A 321 10.44 22.75 -18.13
C GLU A 321 9.81 23.17 -16.80
N LEU A 322 9.53 22.21 -15.89
CA LEU A 322 8.98 22.49 -14.58
C LEU A 322 9.94 23.25 -13.65
N VAL A 323 11.22 22.97 -13.70
CA VAL A 323 12.23 23.67 -12.87
C VAL A 323 12.22 25.18 -13.13
N LYS A 324 11.81 25.62 -14.33
CA LYS A 324 11.67 27.07 -14.68
C LYS A 324 10.58 27.76 -13.85
N LEU A 325 9.67 27.05 -13.17
CA LEU A 325 8.64 27.62 -12.28
C LEU A 325 9.17 28.08 -10.91
N GLY A 326 10.39 27.68 -10.54
CA GLY A 326 10.91 27.83 -9.18
C GLY A 326 10.89 26.47 -8.47
N GLY A 327 12.07 25.83 -8.40
CA GLY A 327 12.26 24.42 -8.07
C GLY A 327 11.60 23.94 -6.77
N GLY A 328 11.60 24.76 -5.70
CA GLY A 328 11.02 24.37 -4.41
C GLY A 328 9.50 24.19 -4.42
N ALA A 329 8.78 25.09 -5.11
CA ALA A 329 7.31 24.99 -5.22
C ALA A 329 6.88 23.81 -6.09
N ALA A 330 7.59 23.59 -7.21
CA ALA A 330 7.35 22.45 -8.09
C ALA A 330 7.60 21.11 -7.36
N LEU A 331 8.69 21.02 -6.59
CA LEU A 331 9.04 19.85 -5.83
C LEU A 331 8.00 19.54 -4.72
N LEU A 332 7.55 20.57 -3.98
CA LEU A 332 6.51 20.40 -2.97
C LEU A 332 5.18 19.96 -3.61
N THR A 333 4.83 20.51 -4.76
CA THR A 333 3.65 20.08 -5.52
C THR A 333 3.76 18.61 -5.94
N ALA A 334 4.91 18.20 -6.47
CA ALA A 334 5.17 16.82 -6.89
C ALA A 334 5.20 15.83 -5.73
N ALA A 335 5.65 16.24 -4.54
CA ALA A 335 5.77 15.38 -3.38
C ALA A 335 4.52 15.34 -2.47
N VAL A 336 3.67 16.35 -2.50
CA VAL A 336 2.50 16.43 -1.61
C VAL A 336 1.19 16.42 -2.40
N PHE A 337 1.00 17.40 -3.28
CA PHE A 337 -0.30 17.58 -3.94
C PHE A 337 -0.59 16.47 -4.95
N VAL A 338 0.36 16.15 -5.84
CA VAL A 338 0.17 15.13 -6.87
C VAL A 338 -0.07 13.75 -6.28
N PRO A 339 0.76 13.23 -5.34
CA PRO A 339 0.49 11.94 -4.70
C PRO A 339 -0.86 11.90 -3.99
N ALA A 340 -1.21 12.94 -3.23
CA ALA A 340 -2.47 13.02 -2.51
C ALA A 340 -3.68 12.98 -3.47
N LEU A 341 -3.62 13.74 -4.57
CA LEU A 341 -4.68 13.79 -5.58
C LEU A 341 -4.82 12.45 -6.30
N VAL A 342 -3.71 11.87 -6.77
CA VAL A 342 -3.73 10.56 -7.45
C VAL A 342 -4.20 9.47 -6.49
N GLY A 343 -3.71 9.47 -5.25
CA GLY A 343 -4.13 8.55 -4.20
C GLY A 343 -5.65 8.64 -3.94
N MET A 344 -6.18 9.86 -3.85
CA MET A 344 -7.61 10.10 -3.64
C MET A 344 -8.47 9.63 -4.83
N VAL A 345 -8.00 9.78 -6.06
CA VAL A 345 -8.79 9.40 -7.25
C VAL A 345 -8.64 7.92 -7.56
N ALA A 346 -7.43 7.36 -7.46
CA ALA A 346 -7.16 5.96 -7.77
C ALA A 346 -7.51 5.01 -6.61
N GLY A 347 -7.40 5.48 -5.37
CA GLY A 347 -7.66 4.67 -4.17
C GLY A 347 -6.66 3.54 -3.95
N VAL A 348 -5.45 3.60 -4.55
CA VAL A 348 -4.39 2.57 -4.47
C VAL A 348 -3.00 3.18 -4.41
N THR A 349 -2.16 2.64 -3.55
CA THR A 349 -0.80 3.14 -3.27
C THR A 349 0.09 3.10 -4.53
N MET A 350 0.07 2.03 -5.30
CA MET A 350 0.87 1.89 -6.51
C MET A 350 0.60 3.00 -7.55
N ALA A 351 -0.65 3.47 -7.65
CA ALA A 351 -1.01 4.48 -8.64
C ALA A 351 -0.32 5.81 -8.36
N PHE A 352 -0.30 6.28 -7.12
CA PHE A 352 0.35 7.55 -6.81
C PHE A 352 1.89 7.43 -6.77
N VAL A 353 2.42 6.29 -6.31
CA VAL A 353 3.87 6.05 -6.37
C VAL A 353 4.32 6.09 -7.83
N GLY A 354 3.63 5.36 -8.71
CA GLY A 354 4.00 5.30 -10.12
C GLY A 354 3.83 6.60 -10.88
N ALA A 355 2.85 7.42 -10.54
CA ALA A 355 2.58 8.66 -11.25
C ALA A 355 3.39 9.87 -10.72
N ALA A 356 3.57 9.97 -9.40
CA ALA A 356 4.15 11.14 -8.78
C ALA A 356 5.66 11.03 -8.52
N PHE A 357 6.16 9.84 -8.19
CA PHE A 357 7.57 9.64 -7.84
C PHE A 357 8.53 9.95 -8.98
N PRO A 358 8.29 9.52 -10.22
CA PRO A 358 9.14 9.88 -11.33
C PRO A 358 9.29 11.40 -11.50
N LEU A 359 8.18 12.14 -11.39
CA LEU A 359 8.19 13.61 -11.45
C LEU A 359 9.01 14.20 -10.31
N MET A 360 8.80 13.74 -9.09
CA MET A 360 9.51 14.21 -7.91
C MET A 360 11.01 13.91 -7.99
N LEU A 361 11.38 12.68 -8.39
CA LEU A 361 12.78 12.25 -8.50
C LEU A 361 13.51 13.01 -9.60
N GLY A 362 12.86 13.22 -10.74
CA GLY A 362 13.42 14.04 -11.81
C GLY A 362 13.65 15.51 -11.39
N LEU A 363 12.74 16.09 -10.59
CA LEU A 363 12.94 17.43 -10.02
C LEU A 363 14.10 17.44 -9.02
N LEU A 364 14.25 16.43 -8.17
CA LEU A 364 15.38 16.29 -7.24
C LEU A 364 16.72 16.21 -7.98
N ASP A 365 16.76 15.47 -9.09
CA ASP A 365 17.94 15.36 -9.94
C ASP A 365 18.32 16.71 -10.53
N GLN A 366 17.38 17.41 -11.15
CA GLN A 366 17.61 18.72 -11.75
C GLN A 366 18.01 19.82 -10.74
N LEU A 367 17.59 19.67 -9.47
CA LEU A 367 17.92 20.59 -8.39
C LEU A 367 19.20 20.19 -7.63
N GLY A 368 19.85 19.07 -7.97
CA GLY A 368 21.02 18.55 -7.27
C GLY A 368 20.73 18.08 -5.85
N MET A 369 19.47 17.66 -5.58
CA MET A 369 18.99 17.29 -4.25
C MET A 369 18.77 15.78 -4.08
N GLN A 370 19.45 14.94 -4.87
CA GLN A 370 19.29 13.46 -4.82
C GLN A 370 19.59 12.90 -3.42
N HIS A 371 20.50 13.49 -2.66
CA HIS A 371 20.81 13.11 -1.27
C HIS A 371 19.60 13.19 -0.33
N GLN A 372 18.56 13.96 -0.68
CA GLN A 372 17.31 14.08 0.08
C GLN A 372 16.19 13.21 -0.49
N ALA A 373 16.46 12.33 -1.47
CA ALA A 373 15.43 11.55 -2.16
C ALA A 373 14.56 10.74 -1.20
N MET A 374 15.15 10.14 -0.14
CA MET A 374 14.40 9.37 0.84
C MET A 374 13.44 10.24 1.66
N ALA A 375 13.86 11.44 2.08
CA ALA A 375 12.98 12.34 2.82
C ALA A 375 11.76 12.77 1.98
N TRP A 376 12.00 13.15 0.73
CA TRP A 376 10.94 13.54 -0.20
C TRP A 376 10.03 12.35 -0.57
N ALA A 377 10.59 11.16 -0.75
CA ALA A 377 9.82 9.95 -0.99
C ALA A 377 8.91 9.60 0.19
N MET A 378 9.40 9.74 1.42
CA MET A 378 8.58 9.54 2.62
C MET A 378 7.43 10.55 2.69
N LEU A 379 7.69 11.83 2.42
CA LEU A 379 6.64 12.84 2.37
C LEU A 379 5.58 12.52 1.30
N ALA A 380 6.03 12.07 0.12
CA ALA A 380 5.16 11.69 -0.99
C ALA A 380 4.34 10.42 -0.66
N LEU A 381 4.95 9.42 -0.02
CA LEU A 381 4.26 8.21 0.45
C LEU A 381 3.14 8.55 1.43
N VAL A 382 3.45 9.35 2.45
CA VAL A 382 2.47 9.73 3.47
C VAL A 382 1.36 10.58 2.88
N SER A 383 1.69 11.54 2.01
CA SER A 383 0.71 12.40 1.35
C SER A 383 -0.22 11.61 0.43
N GLY A 384 0.35 10.73 -0.39
CA GLY A 384 -0.40 9.87 -1.28
C GLY A 384 -1.26 8.87 -0.52
N PHE A 385 -0.73 8.27 0.53
CA PHE A 385 -1.48 7.34 1.38
C PHE A 385 -2.61 8.02 2.16
N ALA A 386 -2.40 9.24 2.66
CA ALA A 386 -3.48 10.03 3.22
C ALA A 386 -4.58 10.31 2.18
N GLY A 387 -4.22 10.57 0.92
CA GLY A 387 -5.14 10.66 -0.20
C GLY A 387 -5.93 9.37 -0.43
N VAL A 388 -5.26 8.21 -0.43
CA VAL A 388 -5.90 6.88 -0.53
C VAL A 388 -6.89 6.67 0.61
N MET A 389 -6.49 6.94 1.85
CA MET A 389 -7.34 6.78 3.03
C MET A 389 -8.54 7.74 3.03
N ALA A 390 -8.39 8.91 2.42
CA ALA A 390 -9.47 9.89 2.23
C ALA A 390 -10.31 9.62 0.97
N SER A 391 -9.98 8.62 0.16
CA SER A 391 -10.64 8.37 -1.12
C SER A 391 -12.03 7.76 -0.97
N PRO A 392 -13.09 8.39 -1.49
CA PRO A 392 -14.42 7.77 -1.56
C PRO A 392 -14.49 6.62 -2.58
N LEU A 393 -13.46 6.47 -3.42
CA LEU A 393 -13.35 5.41 -4.44
C LEU A 393 -12.50 4.22 -3.93
N HIS A 394 -11.91 4.34 -2.74
CA HIS A 394 -11.12 3.26 -2.17
C HIS A 394 -12.00 2.05 -1.87
N ILE A 395 -11.68 0.92 -2.50
CA ILE A 395 -12.52 -0.29 -2.46
C ILE A 395 -12.78 -0.77 -1.03
N CYS A 396 -11.77 -0.67 -0.15
CA CYS A 396 -11.93 -1.08 1.25
C CYS A 396 -12.90 -0.17 2.02
N LEU A 397 -12.95 1.15 1.69
CA LEU A 397 -13.92 2.08 2.26
C LEU A 397 -15.33 1.72 1.81
N VAL A 398 -15.51 1.55 0.50
CA VAL A 398 -16.82 1.20 -0.10
C VAL A 398 -17.35 -0.10 0.49
N MET A 399 -16.54 -1.17 0.50
CA MET A 399 -16.93 -2.47 1.03
C MET A 399 -17.21 -2.44 2.54
N THR A 400 -16.43 -1.69 3.30
CA THR A 400 -16.67 -1.50 4.74
C THR A 400 -18.00 -0.81 4.99
N CYS A 401 -18.26 0.32 4.31
CA CYS A 401 -19.54 1.04 4.45
C CYS A 401 -20.74 0.18 4.04
N GLN A 402 -20.63 -0.56 2.94
CA GLN A 402 -21.68 -1.46 2.49
C GLN A 402 -21.96 -2.60 3.48
N TYR A 403 -20.92 -3.22 4.01
CA TYR A 403 -21.06 -4.35 4.94
C TYR A 403 -21.69 -3.94 6.27
N PHE A 404 -21.30 -2.81 6.83
CA PHE A 404 -21.81 -2.31 8.10
C PHE A 404 -23.07 -1.44 7.95
N GLY A 405 -23.51 -1.12 6.72
CA GLY A 405 -24.67 -0.28 6.49
C GLY A 405 -24.46 1.18 6.94
N VAL A 406 -23.24 1.69 6.84
CA VAL A 406 -22.86 3.02 7.31
C VAL A 406 -22.92 4.03 6.19
N ASP A 407 -23.43 5.23 6.48
CA ASP A 407 -23.47 6.36 5.55
C ASP A 407 -22.04 6.85 5.23
N MET A 408 -21.68 6.78 3.93
CA MET A 408 -20.30 7.08 3.49
C MET A 408 -19.85 8.52 3.80
N PRO A 409 -20.62 9.59 3.58
CA PRO A 409 -20.24 10.94 3.96
C PRO A 409 -20.00 11.12 5.46
N ARG A 410 -20.81 10.47 6.30
CA ARG A 410 -20.65 10.48 7.75
C ARG A 410 -19.38 9.75 8.17
N PHE A 411 -19.14 8.56 7.64
CA PHE A 411 -17.95 7.76 7.85
C PHE A 411 -16.70 8.53 7.44
N TRP A 412 -16.71 9.14 6.27
CA TRP A 412 -15.61 9.93 5.74
C TRP A 412 -15.19 11.07 6.70
N ARG A 413 -16.15 11.81 7.26
CA ARG A 413 -15.87 12.87 8.25
C ARG A 413 -15.18 12.33 9.50
N GLN A 414 -15.46 11.10 9.90
CA GLN A 414 -14.85 10.47 11.09
C GLN A 414 -13.41 10.02 10.84
N VAL A 415 -13.06 9.65 9.61
CA VAL A 415 -11.70 9.24 9.21
C VAL A 415 -10.78 10.45 9.01
N MET A 416 -11.32 11.59 8.56
CA MET A 416 -10.55 12.78 8.21
C MET A 416 -9.58 13.30 9.27
N PRO A 417 -9.94 13.39 10.57
CA PRO A 417 -9.00 13.88 11.59
C PRO A 417 -7.74 13.03 11.70
N ALA A 418 -7.87 11.71 11.57
CA ALA A 418 -6.73 10.79 11.59
C ALA A 418 -5.88 10.91 10.31
N CYS A 419 -6.50 11.12 9.12
CA CYS A 419 -5.78 11.39 7.88
C CYS A 419 -4.99 12.70 7.95
N LEU A 420 -5.57 13.76 8.53
CA LEU A 420 -4.88 15.03 8.76
C LEU A 420 -3.71 14.86 9.75
N GLY A 421 -3.90 14.10 10.82
CA GLY A 421 -2.82 13.74 11.75
C GLY A 421 -1.67 13.02 11.05
N LEU A 422 -1.97 12.14 10.10
CA LEU A 422 -0.97 11.46 9.29
C LEU A 422 -0.18 12.44 8.40
N LEU A 423 -0.84 13.42 7.78
CA LEU A 423 -0.16 14.46 6.98
C LEU A 423 0.76 15.35 7.84
N VAL A 424 0.29 15.73 9.03
CA VAL A 424 1.12 16.49 9.99
C VAL A 424 2.36 15.70 10.39
N PHE A 425 2.19 14.41 10.68
CA PHE A 425 3.33 13.52 10.92
C PHE A 425 4.29 13.46 9.73
N GLY A 426 3.76 13.27 8.51
CA GLY A 426 4.59 13.20 7.29
C GLY A 426 5.43 14.46 7.09
N GLY A 427 4.84 15.65 7.30
CA GLY A 427 5.56 16.92 7.27
C GLY A 427 6.66 17.01 8.35
N GLY A 428 6.34 16.64 9.60
CA GLY A 428 7.33 16.63 10.69
C GLY A 428 8.47 15.64 10.44
N TRP A 429 8.14 14.41 10.02
CA TRP A 429 9.13 13.38 9.75
C TRP A 429 10.02 13.70 8.54
N PHE A 430 9.48 14.39 7.54
CA PHE A 430 10.25 14.93 6.42
C PHE A 430 11.40 15.82 6.90
N PHE A 431 11.15 16.76 7.83
CA PHE A 431 12.20 17.64 8.36
C PHE A 431 13.26 16.85 9.14
N VAL A 432 12.87 15.81 9.87
CA VAL A 432 13.83 14.93 10.59
C VAL A 432 14.71 14.19 9.58
N LEU A 433 14.10 13.52 8.59
CA LEU A 433 14.87 12.77 7.57
C LEU A 433 15.77 13.66 6.72
N ARG A 434 15.37 14.91 6.51
CA ARG A 434 16.18 15.88 5.77
C ARG A 434 17.41 16.36 6.56
N SER A 435 17.37 16.27 7.88
CA SER A 435 18.47 16.68 8.76
C SER A 435 19.49 15.55 9.04
N LEU A 436 19.15 14.32 8.68
CA LEU A 436 20.04 13.15 8.76
C LEU A 436 20.85 13.00 7.48
#